data_83ddf5d64875ee714f6e11e729e6ec9c
#
_entry.id   83ddf5d64875ee714f6e11e729e6ec9c
#
_cell.length_a   1.000
_cell.length_b   1.000
_cell.length_c   1.000
_cell.angle_alpha   90.00
_cell.angle_beta   90.00
_cell.angle_gamma   90.00
#
_symmetry.space_group_name_H-M   'P 1'
#
loop_
_entity.id
_entity.type
_entity.pdbx_description
1 polymer ?
#
loop_
_entity_poly.entity_id
_entity_poly.type
_entity_poly.pdbx_seq_one_letter_code
_entity_poly.pdbx_strand_id
1 'polypeptide(L)'
;MDLRGLAMSERLSMRWYNAQQAYQSMLELWAWAKPLLMAGHRLVVEVRPENRSLDQNSKFHAICADIAKSGMQWAGKERSAEQWKVLLVSGHATATKLGSEMVPGLEGEFVNVRESTARMSRARASSLIEYALAFCAANGIELREAHQWLADPETGVGGDV
;
A
#
# COMPACT_ATOMS: atom_id res chain seq x y z
N MET A 1 -11.36 -21.81 -8.56
CA MET A 1 -11.45 -20.83 -9.67
C MET A 1 -11.24 -21.63 -10.96
N ASP A 2 -12.18 -21.61 -11.87
CA ASP A 2 -12.03 -22.40 -13.13
C ASP A 2 -11.22 -21.57 -14.14
N LEU A 3 -9.99 -22.01 -14.42
CA LEU A 3 -9.07 -21.33 -15.33
C LEU A 3 -9.28 -21.72 -16.81
N ARG A 4 -10.29 -22.55 -17.12
CA ARG A 4 -10.52 -23.12 -18.45
C ARG A 4 -11.01 -22.14 -19.51
N GLY A 5 -11.44 -20.94 -19.11
CA GLY A 5 -11.96 -19.90 -19.99
C GLY A 5 -11.07 -18.68 -20.21
N LEU A 6 -9.84 -18.67 -19.65
CA LEU A 6 -8.95 -17.52 -19.78
C LEU A 6 -8.33 -17.44 -21.19
N ALA A 7 -8.57 -16.31 -21.86
CA ALA A 7 -7.91 -16.01 -23.13
C ALA A 7 -6.40 -15.78 -22.92
N MET A 8 -5.59 -16.17 -23.90
CA MET A 8 -4.11 -16.11 -23.83
C MET A 8 -3.52 -14.71 -23.59
N SER A 9 -4.31 -13.64 -23.68
CA SER A 9 -3.89 -12.25 -23.48
C SER A 9 -4.15 -11.73 -22.04
N GLU A 10 -4.78 -12.52 -21.18
CA GLU A 10 -5.16 -12.07 -19.84
C GLU A 10 -4.08 -12.36 -18.81
N ARG A 11 -3.77 -11.36 -18.02
CA ARG A 11 -2.89 -11.47 -16.86
C ARG A 11 -3.63 -12.16 -15.71
N LEU A 12 -3.23 -13.38 -15.38
CA LEU A 12 -3.73 -14.09 -14.23
C LEU A 12 -3.06 -13.57 -12.94
N SER A 13 -3.85 -13.20 -11.95
CA SER A 13 -3.37 -12.79 -10.63
C SER A 13 -4.04 -13.66 -9.56
N MET A 14 -3.24 -14.28 -8.71
CA MET A 14 -3.70 -15.10 -7.60
C MET A 14 -3.18 -14.52 -6.29
N ARG A 15 -4.01 -14.58 -5.23
CA ARG A 15 -3.63 -14.18 -3.87
C ARG A 15 -3.61 -15.40 -2.96
N TRP A 16 -2.56 -15.53 -2.18
CA TRP A 16 -2.39 -16.65 -1.25
C TRP A 16 -2.32 -16.13 0.18
N TYR A 17 -3.20 -16.63 1.03
CA TYR A 17 -3.32 -16.22 2.43
C TYR A 17 -2.74 -17.27 3.40
N ASN A 18 -2.62 -18.52 2.96
CA ASN A 18 -2.03 -19.60 3.75
C ASN A 18 -1.39 -20.67 2.83
N ALA A 19 -0.56 -21.52 3.41
CA ALA A 19 0.20 -22.53 2.67
C ALA A 19 -0.70 -23.56 1.98
N GLN A 20 -1.81 -23.97 2.58
CA GLN A 20 -2.72 -24.95 2.01
C GLN A 20 -3.43 -24.41 0.78
N GLN A 21 -3.95 -23.18 0.85
CA GLN A 21 -4.56 -22.51 -0.30
C GLN A 21 -3.54 -22.27 -1.42
N ALA A 22 -2.32 -21.84 -1.07
CA ALA A 22 -1.25 -21.65 -2.03
C ALA A 22 -0.96 -22.94 -2.80
N TYR A 23 -0.88 -24.08 -2.11
CA TYR A 23 -0.62 -25.36 -2.74
C TYR A 23 -1.73 -25.75 -3.74
N GLN A 24 -3.00 -25.60 -3.37
CA GLN A 24 -4.13 -25.89 -4.25
C GLN A 24 -4.12 -24.98 -5.49
N SER A 25 -3.91 -23.68 -5.31
CA SER A 25 -3.81 -22.72 -6.40
C SER A 25 -2.63 -23.01 -7.34
N MET A 26 -1.51 -23.51 -6.81
CA MET A 26 -0.37 -23.92 -7.63
C MET A 26 -0.69 -25.14 -8.49
N LEU A 27 -1.46 -26.12 -7.97
CA LEU A 27 -1.91 -27.27 -8.76
C LEU A 27 -2.82 -26.83 -9.91
N GLU A 28 -3.77 -25.93 -9.66
CA GLU A 28 -4.65 -25.37 -10.68
C GLU A 28 -3.85 -24.58 -11.74
N LEU A 29 -2.91 -23.74 -11.28
CA LEU A 29 -2.03 -23.00 -12.18
C LEU A 29 -1.21 -23.95 -13.06
N TRP A 30 -0.67 -25.01 -12.50
CA TRP A 30 0.10 -26.00 -13.26
C TRP A 30 -0.76 -26.73 -14.29
N ALA A 31 -1.97 -27.16 -13.93
CA ALA A 31 -2.90 -27.80 -14.83
C ALA A 31 -3.25 -26.90 -16.04
N TRP A 32 -3.36 -25.59 -15.81
CA TRP A 32 -3.59 -24.60 -16.86
C TRP A 32 -2.33 -24.30 -17.68
N ALA A 33 -1.16 -24.15 -17.04
CA ALA A 33 0.09 -23.76 -17.69
C ALA A 33 0.70 -24.89 -18.54
N LYS A 34 0.60 -26.14 -18.10
CA LYS A 34 1.22 -27.30 -18.73
C LYS A 34 0.89 -27.44 -20.23
N PRO A 35 -0.38 -27.44 -20.68
CA PRO A 35 -0.70 -27.57 -22.11
C PRO A 35 -0.17 -26.38 -22.91
N LEU A 36 -0.13 -25.19 -22.37
CA LEU A 36 0.41 -24.01 -23.05
C LEU A 36 1.93 -24.12 -23.25
N LEU A 37 2.66 -24.58 -22.23
CA LEU A 37 4.09 -24.83 -22.32
C LEU A 37 4.42 -25.94 -23.34
N MET A 38 3.62 -27.01 -23.37
CA MET A 38 3.77 -28.08 -24.37
C MET A 38 3.47 -27.60 -25.80
N ALA A 39 2.60 -26.61 -25.94
CA ALA A 39 2.34 -25.93 -27.23
C ALA A 39 3.42 -24.90 -27.62
N GLY A 40 4.48 -24.76 -26.83
CA GLY A 40 5.61 -23.86 -27.13
C GLY A 40 5.45 -22.42 -26.62
N HIS A 41 4.41 -22.13 -25.84
CA HIS A 41 4.26 -20.80 -25.24
C HIS A 41 5.26 -20.58 -24.11
N ARG A 42 5.69 -19.32 -23.93
CA ARG A 42 6.55 -18.91 -22.83
C ARG A 42 5.72 -18.20 -21.76
N LEU A 43 5.77 -18.70 -20.54
CA LEU A 43 5.02 -18.15 -19.41
C LEU A 43 6.00 -17.60 -18.39
N VAL A 44 5.60 -16.51 -17.71
CA VAL A 44 6.33 -15.93 -16.58
C VAL A 44 5.44 -16.03 -15.35
N VAL A 45 5.97 -16.60 -14.28
CA VAL A 45 5.33 -16.63 -12.97
C VAL A 45 6.09 -15.70 -12.04
N GLU A 46 5.40 -14.72 -11.47
CA GLU A 46 5.97 -13.78 -10.52
C GLU A 46 5.33 -14.00 -9.15
N VAL A 47 6.15 -14.24 -8.14
CA VAL A 47 5.72 -14.33 -6.74
C VAL A 47 6.31 -13.15 -5.99
N ARG A 48 5.46 -12.34 -5.38
CA ARG A 48 5.88 -11.17 -4.62
C ARG A 48 4.95 -10.95 -3.42
N PRO A 49 5.42 -10.30 -2.35
CA PRO A 49 4.54 -9.87 -1.28
C PRO A 49 3.40 -9.00 -1.82
N GLU A 50 2.22 -9.09 -1.19
CA GLU A 50 1.09 -8.26 -1.58
C GLU A 50 1.41 -6.78 -1.32
N ASN A 51 1.24 -5.97 -2.35
CA ASN A 51 1.39 -4.52 -2.23
C ASN A 51 0.18 -3.93 -1.50
N ARG A 52 0.33 -2.66 -1.09
CA ARG A 52 -0.73 -1.84 -0.52
C ARG A 52 -2.03 -2.00 -1.29
N SER A 53 -3.14 -2.25 -0.58
CA SER A 53 -4.46 -2.35 -1.20
C SER A 53 -4.92 -1.00 -1.78
N LEU A 54 -5.85 -1.03 -2.74
CA LEU A 54 -6.49 0.18 -3.27
C LEU A 54 -7.18 0.98 -2.16
N ASP A 55 -7.81 0.29 -1.20
CA ASP A 55 -8.49 0.90 -0.06
C ASP A 55 -7.51 1.62 0.87
N GLN A 56 -6.38 1.01 1.21
CA GLN A 56 -5.33 1.68 1.99
C GLN A 56 -4.78 2.90 1.24
N ASN A 57 -4.67 2.82 -0.08
CA ASN A 57 -4.26 3.96 -0.88
C ASN A 57 -5.28 5.09 -0.82
N SER A 58 -6.55 4.77 -1.04
CA SER A 58 -7.66 5.74 -0.99
C SER A 58 -7.77 6.38 0.39
N LYS A 59 -7.70 5.59 1.45
CA LYS A 59 -7.71 6.04 2.84
C LYS A 59 -6.58 7.03 3.13
N PHE A 60 -5.35 6.69 2.76
CA PHE A 60 -4.21 7.58 2.98
C PHE A 60 -4.34 8.90 2.21
N HIS A 61 -4.81 8.85 0.96
CA HIS A 61 -5.07 10.07 0.18
C HIS A 61 -6.19 10.93 0.77
N ALA A 62 -7.25 10.31 1.31
CA ALA A 62 -8.32 11.03 1.99
C ALA A 62 -7.80 11.77 3.23
N ILE A 63 -6.96 11.14 4.05
CA ILE A 63 -6.31 11.79 5.20
C ILE A 63 -5.48 12.99 4.75
N CYS A 64 -4.66 12.86 3.72
CA CYS A 64 -3.88 13.97 3.17
C CYS A 64 -4.76 15.15 2.71
N ALA A 65 -5.89 14.84 2.07
CA ALA A 65 -6.85 15.84 1.62
C ALA A 65 -7.54 16.56 2.79
N ASP A 66 -7.87 15.84 3.86
CA ASP A 66 -8.48 16.42 5.05
C ASP A 66 -7.51 17.32 5.82
N ILE A 67 -6.24 16.94 5.93
CA ILE A 67 -5.20 17.82 6.50
C ILE A 67 -5.06 19.10 5.65
N ALA A 68 -5.02 18.99 4.33
CA ALA A 68 -4.94 20.15 3.45
C ALA A 68 -6.14 21.09 3.61
N LYS A 69 -7.35 20.53 3.76
CA LYS A 69 -8.59 21.30 3.95
C LYS A 69 -8.74 21.92 5.34
N SER A 70 -8.04 21.40 6.35
CA SER A 70 -8.06 21.96 7.71
C SER A 70 -7.41 23.35 7.79
N GLY A 71 -6.70 23.77 6.74
CA GLY A 71 -5.94 25.02 6.75
C GLY A 71 -4.66 24.98 7.58
N MET A 72 -4.26 23.78 8.04
CA MET A 72 -3.03 23.61 8.81
C MET A 72 -1.81 24.06 8.00
N GLN A 73 -1.01 24.92 8.61
CA GLN A 73 0.23 25.42 8.03
C GLN A 73 1.42 24.55 8.44
N TRP A 74 2.32 24.29 7.52
CA TRP A 74 3.60 23.66 7.78
C TRP A 74 4.74 24.47 7.19
N ALA A 75 5.72 24.82 8.01
CA ALA A 75 6.81 25.74 7.65
C ALA A 75 6.27 27.08 7.06
N GLY A 76 5.28 27.66 7.74
CA GLY A 76 4.71 28.99 7.43
C GLY A 76 3.80 29.06 6.20
N LYS A 77 3.39 27.91 5.64
CA LYS A 77 2.53 27.86 4.45
C LYS A 77 1.49 26.75 4.57
N GLU A 78 0.31 26.99 4.02
CA GLU A 78 -0.64 25.93 3.71
C GLU A 78 -0.05 24.98 2.67
N ARG A 79 -0.33 23.67 2.83
CA ARG A 79 0.21 22.64 1.95
C ARG A 79 -0.92 21.89 1.25
N SER A 80 -0.70 21.59 -0.04
CA SER A 80 -1.62 20.75 -0.80
C SER A 80 -1.62 19.30 -0.28
N ALA A 81 -2.65 18.52 -0.63
CA ALA A 81 -2.73 17.10 -0.28
C ALA A 81 -1.51 16.31 -0.76
N GLU A 82 -0.98 16.62 -1.95
CA GLU A 82 0.23 15.98 -2.47
C GLU A 82 1.47 16.35 -1.65
N GLN A 83 1.58 17.58 -1.19
CA GLN A 83 2.67 18.00 -0.32
C GLN A 83 2.55 17.34 1.07
N TRP A 84 1.34 17.21 1.62
CA TRP A 84 1.10 16.48 2.86
C TRP A 84 1.45 15.00 2.74
N LYS A 85 1.13 14.37 1.62
CA LYS A 85 1.56 13.01 1.30
C LYS A 85 3.09 12.87 1.38
N VAL A 86 3.82 13.82 0.80
CA VAL A 86 5.29 13.84 0.86
C VAL A 86 5.80 13.96 2.30
N LEU A 87 5.24 14.89 3.07
CA LEU A 87 5.63 15.14 4.46
C LEU A 87 5.36 13.92 5.35
N LEU A 88 4.16 13.33 5.27
CA LEU A 88 3.78 12.16 6.07
C LEU A 88 4.62 10.92 5.73
N VAL A 89 4.87 10.65 4.46
CA VAL A 89 5.71 9.52 4.05
C VAL A 89 7.15 9.71 4.51
N SER A 90 7.69 10.91 4.40
CA SER A 90 9.04 11.23 4.89
C SER A 90 9.14 11.14 6.41
N GLY A 91 8.16 11.71 7.13
CA GLY A 91 8.09 11.64 8.59
C GLY A 91 7.98 10.21 9.10
N HIS A 92 7.09 9.40 8.52
CA HIS A 92 6.94 7.98 8.85
C HIS A 92 8.23 7.19 8.60
N ALA A 93 8.88 7.39 7.44
CA ALA A 93 10.14 6.71 7.12
C ALA A 93 11.25 7.06 8.12
N THR A 94 11.34 8.32 8.53
CA THR A 94 12.28 8.77 9.56
C THR A 94 11.96 8.18 10.93
N ALA A 95 10.70 8.22 11.35
CA ALA A 95 10.24 7.69 12.64
C ALA A 95 10.45 6.18 12.78
N THR A 96 10.25 5.44 11.69
CA THR A 96 10.41 3.98 11.66
C THR A 96 11.82 3.52 11.27
N LYS A 97 12.71 4.44 10.92
CA LYS A 97 14.07 4.16 10.38
C LYS A 97 14.06 3.26 9.14
N LEU A 98 12.97 3.28 8.38
CA LEU A 98 12.77 2.43 7.21
C LEU A 98 12.69 3.26 5.93
N GLY A 99 13.66 3.08 5.03
CA GLY A 99 13.60 3.58 3.66
C GLY A 99 13.65 5.10 3.51
N SER A 100 14.37 5.79 4.39
CA SER A 100 14.67 7.22 4.27
C SER A 100 16.17 7.41 4.33
N GLU A 101 16.75 7.95 3.30
CA GLU A 101 18.17 8.31 3.22
C GLU A 101 18.30 9.76 2.76
N MET A 102 19.02 10.57 3.52
CA MET A 102 19.35 11.94 3.14
C MET A 102 20.68 11.93 2.40
N VAL A 103 20.65 12.29 1.13
CA VAL A 103 21.85 12.37 0.28
C VAL A 103 22.04 13.78 -0.25
N PRO A 104 23.28 14.20 -0.52
CA PRO A 104 23.54 15.43 -1.27
C PRO A 104 22.91 15.32 -2.67
N GLY A 105 22.17 16.35 -3.07
CA GLY A 105 21.65 16.48 -4.42
C GLY A 105 22.71 16.96 -5.40
N LEU A 106 22.34 17.05 -6.66
CA LEU A 106 23.27 17.42 -7.75
C LEU A 106 23.72 18.88 -7.67
N GLU A 107 22.90 19.75 -7.10
CA GLU A 107 23.17 21.18 -6.92
C GLU A 107 23.57 21.53 -5.46
N GLY A 108 23.90 20.51 -4.65
CA GLY A 108 24.33 20.67 -3.26
C GLY A 108 23.19 20.78 -2.23
N GLU A 109 21.93 20.67 -2.64
CA GLU A 109 20.78 20.56 -1.75
C GLU A 109 20.76 19.19 -1.06
N PHE A 110 19.96 19.04 0.02
CA PHE A 110 19.72 17.74 0.62
C PHE A 110 18.45 17.12 0.05
N VAL A 111 18.57 15.92 -0.50
CA VAL A 111 17.49 15.15 -1.07
C VAL A 111 17.16 13.95 -0.20
N ASN A 112 15.89 13.81 0.16
CA ASN A 112 15.41 12.60 0.84
C ASN A 112 15.07 11.54 -0.22
N VAL A 113 15.96 10.57 -0.39
CA VAL A 113 15.74 9.41 -1.26
C VAL A 113 14.88 8.41 -0.51
N ARG A 114 13.65 8.26 -0.95
CA ARG A 114 12.66 7.41 -0.29
C ARG A 114 12.03 6.42 -1.27
N GLU A 115 11.55 5.32 -0.70
CA GLU A 115 10.81 4.33 -1.46
C GLU A 115 9.48 4.91 -2.00
N SER A 116 9.12 4.50 -3.21
CA SER A 116 7.82 4.84 -3.79
C SER A 116 6.68 4.21 -2.98
N THR A 117 5.68 5.00 -2.63
CA THR A 117 4.48 4.50 -1.94
C THR A 117 3.69 3.46 -2.76
N ALA A 118 3.86 3.45 -4.09
CA ALA A 118 3.21 2.47 -4.97
C ALA A 118 3.72 1.03 -4.76
N ARG A 119 4.95 0.87 -4.24
CA ARG A 119 5.57 -0.44 -3.96
C ARG A 119 5.54 -0.80 -2.46
N MET A 120 4.90 0.01 -1.64
CA MET A 120 4.81 -0.20 -0.21
C MET A 120 4.02 -1.47 0.12
N SER A 121 4.52 -2.30 1.03
CA SER A 121 3.81 -3.48 1.51
C SER A 121 2.53 -3.09 2.28
N ARG A 122 1.58 -4.02 2.43
CA ARG A 122 0.35 -3.78 3.21
C ARG A 122 0.64 -3.39 4.66
N ALA A 123 1.53 -4.12 5.32
CA ALA A 123 1.91 -3.84 6.71
C ALA A 123 2.50 -2.43 6.87
N ARG A 124 3.36 -2.03 5.94
CA ARG A 124 3.96 -0.70 5.95
C ARG A 124 2.95 0.40 5.62
N ALA A 125 1.99 0.12 4.73
CA ALA A 125 0.90 1.05 4.44
C ALA A 125 -0.04 1.24 5.63
N SER A 126 -0.35 0.18 6.38
CA SER A 126 -1.10 0.28 7.64
C SER A 126 -0.35 1.15 8.66
N SER A 127 0.94 0.90 8.87
CA SER A 127 1.78 1.71 9.76
C SER A 127 1.85 3.19 9.35
N LEU A 128 1.90 3.49 8.04
CA LEU A 128 1.85 4.87 7.54
C LEU A 128 0.50 5.53 7.82
N ILE A 129 -0.60 4.80 7.66
CA ILE A 129 -1.94 5.30 7.98
C ILE A 129 -2.05 5.59 9.47
N GLU A 130 -1.60 4.69 10.35
CA GLU A 130 -1.57 4.90 11.80
C GLU A 130 -0.74 6.12 12.19
N TYR A 131 0.41 6.29 11.58
CA TYR A 131 1.25 7.49 11.76
C TYR A 131 0.51 8.77 11.37
N ALA A 132 -0.17 8.76 10.22
CA ALA A 132 -0.95 9.91 9.75
C ALA A 132 -2.13 10.23 10.66
N LEU A 133 -2.83 9.21 11.16
CA LEU A 133 -3.93 9.36 12.13
C LEU A 133 -3.42 9.93 13.46
N ALA A 134 -2.30 9.44 13.97
CA ALA A 134 -1.67 9.97 15.17
C ALA A 134 -1.25 11.44 14.99
N PHE A 135 -0.72 11.80 13.83
CA PHE A 135 -0.40 13.17 13.48
C PHE A 135 -1.64 14.07 13.50
N CYS A 136 -2.75 13.63 12.89
CA CYS A 136 -4.02 14.36 12.92
C CYS A 136 -4.53 14.56 14.35
N ALA A 137 -4.53 13.51 15.16
CA ALA A 137 -4.98 13.57 16.56
C ALA A 137 -4.13 14.54 17.38
N ALA A 138 -2.79 14.50 17.22
CA ALA A 138 -1.87 15.39 17.94
C ALA A 138 -2.04 16.87 17.56
N ASN A 139 -2.55 17.16 16.37
CA ASN A 139 -2.75 18.52 15.87
C ASN A 139 -4.23 18.96 15.84
N GLY A 140 -5.14 18.18 16.44
CA GLY A 140 -6.56 18.51 16.53
C GLY A 140 -7.28 18.58 15.19
N ILE A 141 -6.81 17.81 14.18
CA ILE A 141 -7.42 17.77 12.86
C ILE A 141 -8.54 16.73 12.85
N GLU A 142 -9.76 17.16 12.61
CA GLU A 142 -10.91 16.27 12.47
C GLU A 142 -10.96 15.67 11.07
N LEU A 143 -11.02 14.34 11.00
CA LEU A 143 -11.16 13.59 9.76
C LEU A 143 -12.64 13.33 9.50
N ARG A 144 -13.12 13.65 8.28
CA ARG A 144 -14.55 13.58 7.92
C ARG A 144 -15.13 12.17 7.94
N GLU A 145 -14.31 11.13 7.82
CA GLU A 145 -14.73 9.73 7.68
C GLU A 145 -14.07 8.79 8.72
N ALA A 146 -13.62 9.31 9.85
CA ALA A 146 -12.95 8.49 10.87
C ALA A 146 -13.81 7.31 11.36
N HIS A 147 -15.14 7.44 11.35
CA HIS A 147 -16.07 6.38 11.76
C HIS A 147 -16.26 5.26 10.73
N GLN A 148 -16.10 5.53 9.45
CA GLN A 148 -16.33 4.54 8.40
C GLN A 148 -15.17 3.54 8.27
N TRP A 149 -13.97 3.94 8.71
CA TRP A 149 -12.76 3.12 8.59
C TRP A 149 -12.48 2.20 9.78
N LEU A 150 -13.14 2.45 10.91
CA LEU A 150 -13.07 1.59 12.10
C LEU A 150 -14.08 0.44 12.02
N ALA A 151 -14.99 0.47 11.05
CA ALA A 151 -16.05 -0.50 10.88
C ALA A 151 -15.77 -1.55 9.77
N ASP A 152 -14.51 -1.69 9.32
CA ASP A 152 -14.17 -2.67 8.29
C ASP A 152 -14.03 -4.06 8.92
N PRO A 153 -14.97 -5.00 8.69
CA PRO A 153 -14.99 -6.32 9.33
C PRO A 153 -13.88 -7.26 8.87
N GLU A 154 -13.06 -6.88 7.88
CA GLU A 154 -11.92 -7.68 7.42
C GLU A 154 -10.63 -7.50 8.21
N THR A 155 -10.55 -6.51 9.10
CA THR A 155 -9.45 -6.41 10.07
C THR A 155 -9.79 -7.17 11.35
N GLY A 156 -10.33 -8.38 11.25
CA GLY A 156 -10.71 -9.22 12.38
C GLY A 156 -9.59 -9.42 13.40
N VAL A 157 -9.45 -8.46 14.31
CA VAL A 157 -8.95 -8.69 15.65
C VAL A 157 -10.17 -8.73 16.56
N GLY A 158 -10.94 -9.81 16.44
CA GLY A 158 -11.85 -10.26 17.47
C GLY A 158 -10.98 -10.82 18.60
N GLY A 159 -10.77 -10.02 19.62
CA GLY A 159 -10.30 -10.55 20.89
C GLY A 159 -11.36 -11.48 21.45
N ASP A 160 -11.02 -12.74 21.54
CA ASP A 160 -11.70 -13.65 22.45
C ASP A 160 -11.05 -13.56 23.83
N VAL A 161 -11.92 -13.40 24.79
CA VAL A 161 -11.76 -13.39 26.25
C VAL A 161 -10.98 -14.60 26.75
#